data_b75be1a3294e00970ba7d89531aaa2b5
#
_entry.id   b75be1a3294e00970ba7d89531aaa2b5
#
_cell.length_a   1.000
_cell.length_b   1.000
_cell.length_c   1.000
_cell.angle_alpha   90.00
_cell.angle_beta   90.00
_cell.angle_gamma   90.00
#
_symmetry.space_group_name_H-M   'P 1'
#
loop_
_entity.id
_entity.type
_entity.pdbx_description
1 polymer ?
#
loop_
_entity_poly.entity_id
_entity_poly.type
_entity_poly.pdbx_seq_one_letter_code
_entity_poly.pdbx_strand_id
1 'polypeptide(L)'
;LTLIPLSLPLAILLAALMTFGNFGERYELLSMKAAGIPLLRIIRPLIIFCTFLCCTSFYFQNVIAPKAQIKLLTLLVSMKQTSPELDIPEGVFYDEIEGYNIYVKQKDRETGMLKDVLIYNFSDGFENAHIIWASEGKMEMTADKQHLYLHLYNGEQFENLKSQTISSNNVPYRRETFREKHTIIEFDGGFNMVDGSFLSDRSDSKNMIEISQSIDSLSHRADSLGRSMYNEIKASTYRNIVLSKTDSAKIVETNNKINVDSLFNSYTLAEKDKTLGSAADRTEALASEWSMKSYQTTDADNNIRKHEADWHKKITLSLSCLIFFFIGAPLGAIIRKGGLGMPVVVSVLIFVIYYIIDSGATRVAKSGEMNMVLGVWMSTIVLAPIGAFFTYKSNNDSVVFNAEVYINFFRMLLGLRPSRHVFKKEVIIEDPDYPRIQTELEKLCNICNEYAIKHRLADAPNYIRIFTNKGHDDVIADISAKMELLIEELSNSKDGVLLEYLNKYPILSTKAHKSPFDNQWLNLLAGIIVPIGLFFYFRIWRFSIRLDKDLKNIIKTNREIQERINNKSFII
;
A
#
# COMPACT_ATOMS: atom_id res chain seq x y z
N LEU A 1 22.76 -1.57 -3.64
CA LEU A 1 22.87 -0.12 -3.38
C LEU A 1 21.53 0.61 -3.57
N THR A 2 20.73 0.25 -4.56
CA THR A 2 19.44 0.93 -4.86
C THR A 2 18.39 0.77 -3.76
N LEU A 3 18.45 -0.28 -2.94
CA LEU A 3 17.53 -0.53 -1.83
C LEU A 3 17.89 0.18 -0.52
N ILE A 4 19.12 0.68 -0.39
CA ILE A 4 19.60 1.32 0.85
C ILE A 4 18.68 2.48 1.30
N PRO A 5 18.26 3.41 0.43
CA PRO A 5 17.41 4.52 0.86
C PRO A 5 16.06 4.09 1.42
N LEU A 6 15.52 2.97 0.94
CA LEU A 6 14.25 2.44 1.42
C LEU A 6 14.39 1.64 2.72
N SER A 7 15.49 0.91 2.89
CA SER A 7 15.75 0.08 4.08
C SER A 7 16.25 0.89 5.28
N LEU A 8 16.91 2.02 5.05
CA LEU A 8 17.50 2.84 6.11
C LEU A 8 16.46 3.38 7.11
N PRO A 9 15.32 3.95 6.69
CA PRO A 9 14.28 4.38 7.61
C PRO A 9 13.74 3.23 8.47
N LEU A 10 13.51 2.05 7.87
CA LEU A 10 13.07 0.86 8.60
C LEU A 10 14.10 0.41 9.64
N ALA A 11 15.39 0.42 9.28
CA ALA A 11 16.47 0.07 10.19
C ALA A 11 16.55 1.03 11.39
N ILE A 12 16.38 2.34 11.16
CA ILE A 12 16.34 3.36 12.21
C ILE A 12 15.14 3.14 13.13
N LEU A 13 13.96 2.88 12.57
CA LEU A 13 12.74 2.59 13.33
C LEU A 13 12.93 1.37 14.25
N LEU A 14 13.45 0.28 13.67
CA LEU A 14 13.71 -0.95 14.42
C LEU A 14 14.75 -0.73 15.52
N ALA A 15 15.89 -0.09 15.20
CA ALA A 15 16.94 0.19 16.16
C ALA A 15 16.44 1.08 17.31
N ALA A 16 15.65 2.11 17.02
CA ALA A 16 15.05 2.97 18.02
C ALA A 16 14.07 2.21 18.92
N LEU A 17 13.17 1.40 18.33
CA LEU A 17 12.23 0.56 19.09
C LEU A 17 12.93 -0.44 19.99
N MET A 18 13.97 -1.12 19.50
CA MET A 18 14.74 -2.08 20.28
C MET A 18 15.51 -1.41 21.42
N THR A 19 16.21 -0.31 21.15
CA THR A 19 17.02 0.40 22.15
C THR A 19 16.14 0.96 23.27
N PHE A 20 15.09 1.70 22.93
CA PHE A 20 14.19 2.28 23.92
C PHE A 20 13.28 1.24 24.56
N GLY A 21 12.94 0.14 23.86
CA GLY A 21 12.26 -1.01 24.43
C GLY A 21 13.09 -1.67 25.52
N ASN A 22 14.37 -1.91 25.29
CA ASN A 22 15.30 -2.46 26.29
C ASN A 22 15.46 -1.53 27.51
N PHE A 23 15.58 -0.21 27.28
CA PHE A 23 15.62 0.75 28.39
C PHE A 23 14.32 0.77 29.21
N GLY A 24 13.17 0.54 28.55
CA GLY A 24 11.87 0.41 29.20
C GLY A 24 11.75 -0.88 30.01
N GLU A 25 12.17 -2.02 29.46
CA GLU A 25 12.12 -3.35 30.09
C GLU A 25 13.02 -3.44 31.33
N ARG A 26 14.22 -2.87 31.27
CA ARG A 26 15.19 -2.84 32.37
C ARG A 26 14.94 -1.74 33.40
N TYR A 27 13.84 -0.98 33.24
CA TYR A 27 13.50 0.17 34.10
C TYR A 27 14.56 1.30 34.10
N GLU A 28 15.57 1.26 33.22
CA GLU A 28 16.61 2.29 33.13
C GLU A 28 15.99 3.64 32.72
N LEU A 29 15.06 3.64 31.76
CA LEU A 29 14.35 4.84 31.35
C LEU A 29 13.48 5.41 32.48
N LEU A 30 12.87 4.54 33.28
CA LEU A 30 12.06 4.94 34.45
C LEU A 30 12.92 5.60 35.53
N SER A 31 14.09 5.02 35.81
CA SER A 31 15.01 5.58 36.82
C SER A 31 15.55 6.96 36.39
N MET A 32 15.90 7.14 35.09
CA MET A 32 16.31 8.44 34.57
C MET A 32 15.20 9.49 34.66
N LYS A 33 13.95 9.11 34.36
CA LYS A 33 12.79 10.00 34.49
C LYS A 33 12.48 10.33 35.97
N ALA A 34 12.59 9.36 36.85
CA ALA A 34 12.43 9.58 38.30
C ALA A 34 13.50 10.55 38.86
N ALA A 35 14.70 10.58 38.29
CA ALA A 35 15.73 11.57 38.55
C ALA A 35 15.46 12.95 37.92
N GLY A 36 14.28 13.17 37.31
CA GLY A 36 13.87 14.45 36.68
C GLY A 36 14.42 14.71 35.28
N ILE A 37 14.98 13.70 34.59
CA ILE A 37 15.52 13.86 33.24
C ILE A 37 14.40 13.62 32.22
N PRO A 38 13.96 14.64 31.46
CA PRO A 38 12.91 14.47 30.46
C PRO A 38 13.41 13.63 29.28
N LEU A 39 12.51 12.87 28.63
CA LEU A 39 12.83 11.99 27.51
C LEU A 39 13.57 12.73 26.38
N LEU A 40 13.16 13.95 26.05
CA LEU A 40 13.80 14.76 25.02
C LEU A 40 15.29 15.00 25.28
N ARG A 41 15.72 15.11 26.56
CA ARG A 41 17.13 15.25 26.90
C ARG A 41 17.89 13.95 26.67
N ILE A 42 17.26 12.81 26.95
CA ILE A 42 17.84 11.47 26.73
C ILE A 42 18.03 11.19 25.24
N ILE A 43 17.03 11.54 24.39
CA ILE A 43 17.07 11.27 22.96
C ILE A 43 17.86 12.32 22.16
N ARG A 44 18.20 13.48 22.74
CA ARG A 44 18.91 14.59 22.06
C ARG A 44 20.16 14.14 21.28
N PRO A 45 21.11 13.38 21.85
CA PRO A 45 22.29 12.93 21.09
C PRO A 45 21.93 12.04 19.91
N LEU A 46 20.88 11.22 20.04
CA LEU A 46 20.40 10.35 18.97
C LEU A 46 19.68 11.17 17.87
N ILE A 47 18.98 12.25 18.23
CA ILE A 47 18.38 13.17 17.23
C ILE A 47 19.51 13.77 16.36
N ILE A 48 20.61 14.22 16.97
CA ILE A 48 21.75 14.76 16.21
C ILE A 48 22.33 13.69 15.28
N PHE A 49 22.49 12.47 15.77
CA PHE A 49 22.97 11.35 14.96
C PHE A 49 22.00 11.00 13.83
N CYS A 50 20.70 10.93 14.09
CA CYS A 50 19.69 10.67 13.06
C CYS A 50 19.59 11.81 12.03
N THR A 51 19.80 13.05 12.44
CA THR A 51 19.89 14.19 11.52
C THR A 51 21.12 14.04 10.60
N PHE A 52 22.25 13.62 11.14
CA PHE A 52 23.44 13.30 10.33
C PHE A 52 23.16 12.17 9.35
N LEU A 53 22.48 11.09 9.79
CA LEU A 53 22.05 10.00 8.91
C LEU A 53 21.06 10.48 7.83
N CYS A 54 20.16 11.38 8.15
CA CYS A 54 19.24 11.99 7.19
C CYS A 54 20.00 12.75 6.08
N CYS A 55 21.00 13.55 6.46
CA CYS A 55 21.87 14.27 5.52
C CYS A 55 22.69 13.30 4.66
N THR A 56 23.23 12.25 5.27
CA THR A 56 23.96 11.20 4.57
C THR A 56 23.06 10.44 3.59
N SER A 57 21.84 10.12 3.98
CA SER A 57 20.83 9.50 3.11
C SER A 57 20.48 10.40 1.93
N PHE A 58 20.31 11.71 2.16
CA PHE A 58 20.07 12.66 1.09
C PHE A 58 21.26 12.74 0.11
N TYR A 59 22.48 12.81 0.62
CA TYR A 59 23.68 12.77 -0.22
C TYR A 59 23.76 11.48 -1.04
N PHE A 60 23.49 10.35 -0.40
CA PHE A 60 23.47 9.05 -1.07
C PHE A 60 22.45 9.03 -2.22
N GLN A 61 21.23 9.49 -1.99
CA GLN A 61 20.16 9.51 -2.99
C GLN A 61 20.42 10.50 -4.14
N ASN A 62 21.14 11.58 -3.83
CA ASN A 62 21.40 12.61 -4.83
C ASN A 62 22.65 12.34 -5.69
N VAL A 63 23.65 11.64 -5.15
CA VAL A 63 24.96 11.46 -5.82
C VAL A 63 25.25 10.00 -6.14
N ILE A 64 25.07 9.10 -5.17
CA ILE A 64 25.49 7.70 -5.31
C ILE A 64 24.42 6.87 -6.02
N ALA A 65 23.15 7.01 -5.61
CA ALA A 65 22.06 6.21 -6.14
C ALA A 65 21.86 6.38 -7.67
N PRO A 66 21.88 7.60 -8.25
CA PRO A 66 21.77 7.77 -9.70
C PRO A 66 22.86 7.03 -10.49
N LYS A 67 24.11 7.17 -10.05
CA LYS A 67 25.25 6.50 -10.68
C LYS A 67 25.16 4.97 -10.55
N ALA A 68 24.70 4.49 -9.39
CA ALA A 68 24.50 3.07 -9.15
C ALA A 68 23.36 2.51 -10.03
N GLN A 69 22.30 3.30 -10.23
CA GLN A 69 21.15 2.93 -11.07
C GLN A 69 21.55 2.79 -12.53
N ILE A 70 22.31 3.75 -13.08
CA ILE A 70 22.84 3.65 -14.45
C ILE A 70 23.66 2.37 -14.60
N LYS A 71 24.62 2.13 -13.69
CA LYS A 71 25.46 0.93 -13.75
C LYS A 71 24.66 -0.36 -13.65
N LEU A 72 23.64 -0.41 -12.77
CA LEU A 72 22.76 -1.57 -12.65
C LEU A 72 22.00 -1.84 -13.94
N LEU A 73 21.37 -0.81 -14.51
CA LEU A 73 20.61 -0.95 -15.74
C LEU A 73 21.50 -1.29 -16.93
N THR A 74 22.66 -0.65 -17.05
CA THR A 74 23.65 -0.97 -18.07
C THR A 74 24.09 -2.43 -17.96
N LEU A 75 24.35 -2.91 -16.73
CA LEU A 75 24.71 -4.30 -16.49
C LEU A 75 23.57 -5.26 -16.92
N LEU A 76 22.32 -4.95 -16.54
CA LEU A 76 21.17 -5.78 -16.90
C LEU A 76 20.96 -5.85 -18.41
N VAL A 77 21.09 -4.70 -19.11
CA VAL A 77 21.00 -4.65 -20.57
C VAL A 77 22.15 -5.43 -21.22
N SER A 78 23.38 -5.22 -20.72
CA SER A 78 24.56 -5.95 -21.24
C SER A 78 24.44 -7.45 -21.02
N MET A 79 23.95 -7.88 -19.84
CA MET A 79 23.71 -9.31 -19.57
C MET A 79 22.65 -9.89 -20.51
N LYS A 80 21.58 -9.13 -20.78
CA LYS A 80 20.53 -9.57 -21.71
C LYS A 80 21.07 -9.75 -23.13
N GLN A 81 21.93 -8.86 -23.58
CA GLN A 81 22.57 -8.94 -24.90
C GLN A 81 23.64 -10.06 -24.98
N THR A 82 24.25 -10.42 -23.85
CA THR A 82 25.35 -11.41 -23.82
C THR A 82 24.86 -12.87 -23.85
N SER A 83 23.60 -13.13 -23.53
CA SER A 83 23.06 -14.50 -23.41
C SER A 83 21.69 -14.64 -24.06
N PRO A 84 21.56 -14.48 -25.38
CA PRO A 84 20.27 -14.59 -26.08
C PRO A 84 19.65 -15.99 -25.97
N GLU A 85 20.46 -17.03 -25.79
CA GLU A 85 20.00 -18.40 -25.56
C GLU A 85 19.07 -18.56 -24.34
N LEU A 86 19.22 -17.69 -23.34
CA LEU A 86 18.38 -17.70 -22.15
C LEU A 86 17.05 -16.93 -22.31
N ASP A 87 16.96 -16.03 -23.28
CA ASP A 87 15.87 -15.02 -23.37
C ASP A 87 14.92 -15.23 -24.56
N ILE A 88 15.09 -16.31 -25.37
CA ILE A 88 14.15 -16.60 -26.46
C ILE A 88 12.76 -16.90 -25.89
N PRO A 89 11.76 -16.05 -26.16
CA PRO A 89 10.40 -16.21 -25.66
C PRO A 89 9.68 -17.33 -26.40
N GLU A 90 8.79 -18.04 -25.69
CA GLU A 90 7.91 -19.04 -26.30
C GLU A 90 6.76 -18.37 -27.06
N GLY A 91 6.48 -18.83 -28.28
CA GLY A 91 5.32 -18.40 -29.06
C GLY A 91 5.41 -17.01 -29.70
N VAL A 92 6.58 -16.37 -29.65
CA VAL A 92 6.84 -15.05 -30.21
C VAL A 92 8.11 -15.07 -31.07
N PHE A 93 8.14 -14.27 -32.13
CA PHE A 93 9.36 -14.09 -32.90
C PHE A 93 10.38 -13.27 -32.11
N TYR A 94 11.60 -13.78 -32.05
CA TYR A 94 12.76 -13.15 -31.45
C TYR A 94 13.64 -12.59 -32.56
N ASP A 95 13.83 -11.28 -32.61
CA ASP A 95 14.51 -10.51 -33.65
C ASP A 95 15.77 -9.75 -33.17
N GLU A 96 16.24 -10.05 -31.94
CA GLU A 96 17.42 -9.38 -31.37
C GLU A 96 18.77 -9.91 -31.96
N ILE A 97 18.74 -10.92 -32.82
CA ILE A 97 19.94 -11.42 -33.53
C ILE A 97 19.92 -10.82 -34.95
N GLU A 98 20.93 -10.03 -35.27
CA GLU A 98 21.00 -9.34 -36.55
C GLU A 98 20.95 -10.34 -37.72
N GLY A 99 20.03 -10.13 -38.65
CA GLY A 99 19.82 -10.99 -39.81
C GLY A 99 19.01 -12.26 -39.57
N TYR A 100 18.50 -12.49 -38.35
CA TYR A 100 17.72 -13.67 -38.00
C TYR A 100 16.45 -13.31 -37.20
N ASN A 101 15.33 -13.93 -37.61
CA ASN A 101 14.11 -13.97 -36.79
C ASN A 101 13.83 -15.41 -36.39
N ILE A 102 13.83 -15.68 -35.08
CA ILE A 102 13.70 -17.03 -34.52
C ILE A 102 12.37 -17.15 -33.80
N TYR A 103 11.56 -18.13 -34.18
CA TYR A 103 10.33 -18.46 -33.44
C TYR A 103 10.48 -19.85 -32.83
N VAL A 104 10.09 -19.98 -31.56
CA VAL A 104 10.12 -21.23 -30.81
C VAL A 104 8.75 -21.43 -30.17
N LYS A 105 8.10 -22.56 -30.44
CA LYS A 105 6.78 -22.84 -29.90
C LYS A 105 6.82 -23.20 -28.41
N GLN A 106 7.80 -24.00 -28.01
CA GLN A 106 8.02 -24.41 -26.62
C GLN A 106 9.53 -24.55 -26.35
N LYS A 107 9.94 -24.18 -25.14
CA LYS A 107 11.31 -24.32 -24.65
C LYS A 107 11.33 -25.11 -23.35
N ASP A 108 12.06 -26.20 -23.32
CA ASP A 108 12.34 -26.91 -22.08
C ASP A 108 13.42 -26.17 -21.29
N ARG A 109 13.06 -25.67 -20.14
CA ARG A 109 13.96 -24.87 -19.29
C ARG A 109 15.04 -25.69 -18.59
N GLU A 110 14.84 -27.00 -18.41
CA GLU A 110 15.81 -27.87 -17.75
C GLU A 110 16.90 -28.33 -18.72
N THR A 111 16.54 -28.69 -19.95
CA THR A 111 17.45 -29.23 -20.95
C THR A 111 17.93 -28.19 -21.96
N GLY A 112 17.28 -27.03 -22.05
CA GLY A 112 17.52 -26.02 -23.07
C GLY A 112 17.04 -26.39 -24.47
N MET A 113 16.30 -27.49 -24.61
CA MET A 113 15.77 -27.94 -25.90
C MET A 113 14.61 -27.06 -26.35
N LEU A 114 14.65 -26.69 -27.62
CA LEU A 114 13.65 -25.90 -28.31
C LEU A 114 12.80 -26.84 -29.17
N LYS A 115 11.48 -26.68 -29.18
CA LYS A 115 10.53 -27.47 -29.96
C LYS A 115 9.79 -26.62 -30.97
N ASP A 116 9.57 -27.18 -32.17
CA ASP A 116 8.94 -26.48 -33.30
C ASP A 116 9.61 -25.11 -33.57
N VAL A 117 10.85 -25.19 -34.03
CA VAL A 117 11.69 -24.01 -34.30
C VAL A 117 11.51 -23.57 -35.74
N LEU A 118 11.22 -22.28 -35.94
CA LEU A 118 11.14 -21.64 -37.26
C LEU A 118 12.11 -20.46 -37.31
N ILE A 119 13.00 -20.46 -38.25
CA ILE A 119 14.04 -19.46 -38.41
C ILE A 119 13.94 -18.81 -39.78
N TYR A 120 13.83 -17.50 -39.78
CA TYR A 120 14.02 -16.68 -40.96
C TYR A 120 15.43 -16.11 -40.91
N ASN A 121 16.28 -16.52 -41.86
CA ASN A 121 17.60 -15.95 -42.05
C ASN A 121 17.56 -15.01 -43.27
N PHE A 122 17.83 -13.75 -43.04
CA PHE A 122 17.92 -12.68 -44.05
C PHE A 122 19.26 -11.91 -43.94
N SER A 123 20.31 -12.55 -43.39
CA SER A 123 21.64 -11.97 -43.30
C SER A 123 22.18 -11.53 -44.67
N ASP A 124 21.83 -12.25 -45.73
CA ASP A 124 22.18 -11.92 -47.11
C ASP A 124 21.14 -11.03 -47.83
N GLY A 125 20.26 -10.36 -47.05
CA GLY A 125 19.17 -9.50 -47.54
C GLY A 125 17.84 -10.23 -47.69
N PHE A 126 16.75 -9.47 -47.65
CA PHE A 126 15.39 -10.01 -47.71
C PHE A 126 15.08 -10.79 -48.99
N GLU A 127 15.77 -10.49 -50.11
CA GLU A 127 15.57 -11.16 -51.37
C GLU A 127 16.16 -12.58 -51.40
N ASN A 128 17.14 -12.85 -50.54
CA ASN A 128 17.79 -14.14 -50.36
C ASN A 128 17.41 -14.83 -49.04
N ALA A 129 16.25 -14.52 -48.50
CA ALA A 129 15.81 -15.06 -47.25
C ALA A 129 15.74 -16.60 -47.24
N HIS A 130 16.32 -17.22 -46.26
CA HIS A 130 16.25 -18.66 -46.01
C HIS A 130 15.25 -18.92 -44.88
N ILE A 131 14.37 -19.90 -45.07
CA ILE A 131 13.46 -20.32 -44.02
C ILE A 131 13.84 -21.72 -43.61
N ILE A 132 14.10 -21.91 -42.30
CA ILE A 132 14.46 -23.19 -41.73
C ILE A 132 13.38 -23.55 -40.70
N TRP A 133 12.79 -24.72 -40.86
CA TRP A 133 11.89 -25.31 -39.86
C TRP A 133 12.51 -26.59 -39.33
N ALA A 134 12.48 -26.76 -38.01
CA ALA A 134 12.98 -27.94 -37.32
C ALA A 134 12.02 -28.38 -36.22
N SER A 135 11.85 -29.69 -36.06
CA SER A 135 11.01 -30.23 -34.98
C SER A 135 11.63 -30.02 -33.60
N GLU A 136 12.96 -30.08 -33.50
CA GLU A 136 13.71 -29.85 -32.28
C GLU A 136 14.99 -29.05 -32.60
N GLY A 137 15.47 -28.29 -31.62
CA GLY A 137 16.71 -27.58 -31.73
C GLY A 137 17.34 -27.31 -30.37
N LYS A 138 18.63 -27.03 -30.38
CA LYS A 138 19.37 -26.56 -29.20
C LYS A 138 20.28 -25.42 -29.63
N MET A 139 20.29 -24.37 -28.85
CA MET A 139 21.17 -23.23 -29.09
C MET A 139 22.18 -23.17 -27.96
N GLU A 140 23.45 -23.11 -28.32
CA GLU A 140 24.57 -23.03 -27.39
C GLU A 140 25.54 -21.96 -27.84
N MET A 141 26.13 -21.28 -26.87
CA MET A 141 27.21 -20.33 -27.16
C MET A 141 28.54 -21.05 -27.28
N THR A 142 29.34 -20.67 -28.27
CA THR A 142 30.68 -21.22 -28.44
C THR A 142 31.59 -20.79 -27.28
N ALA A 143 32.68 -21.54 -27.03
CA ALA A 143 33.61 -21.26 -25.94
C ALA A 143 34.30 -19.90 -26.06
N ASP A 144 34.44 -19.37 -27.26
CA ASP A 144 34.99 -18.03 -27.56
C ASP A 144 33.97 -16.90 -27.36
N LYS A 145 32.69 -17.25 -27.15
CA LYS A 145 31.55 -16.31 -27.00
C LYS A 145 31.34 -15.35 -28.18
N GLN A 146 31.86 -15.68 -29.34
CA GLN A 146 31.70 -14.88 -30.55
C GLN A 146 30.70 -15.48 -31.54
N HIS A 147 30.20 -16.69 -31.28
CA HIS A 147 29.27 -17.38 -32.16
C HIS A 147 28.23 -18.12 -31.34
N LEU A 148 27.02 -18.18 -31.91
CA LEU A 148 25.95 -19.05 -31.45
C LEU A 148 25.93 -20.32 -32.29
N TYR A 149 26.02 -21.45 -31.64
CA TYR A 149 25.93 -22.76 -32.27
C TYR A 149 24.50 -23.27 -32.17
N LEU A 150 23.86 -23.38 -33.32
CA LEU A 150 22.48 -23.82 -33.44
C LEU A 150 22.44 -25.25 -33.98
N HIS A 151 22.04 -26.19 -33.15
CA HIS A 151 21.79 -27.58 -33.51
C HIS A 151 20.31 -27.75 -33.81
N LEU A 152 19.99 -28.19 -35.01
CA LEU A 152 18.61 -28.41 -35.47
C LEU A 152 18.43 -29.88 -35.84
N TYR A 153 17.32 -30.47 -35.41
CA TYR A 153 17.03 -31.87 -35.62
C TYR A 153 15.69 -32.02 -36.40
N ASN A 154 15.71 -32.93 -37.41
CA ASN A 154 14.56 -33.32 -38.17
C ASN A 154 13.78 -32.12 -38.77
N GLY A 155 14.33 -31.51 -39.79
CA GLY A 155 13.77 -30.28 -40.34
C GLY A 155 13.88 -30.15 -41.84
N GLU A 156 13.42 -29.03 -42.31
CA GLU A 156 13.44 -28.62 -43.70
C GLU A 156 13.96 -27.20 -43.85
N GLN A 157 14.71 -26.94 -44.90
CA GLN A 157 15.13 -25.60 -45.27
C GLN A 157 14.59 -25.26 -46.68
N PHE A 158 14.13 -24.03 -46.79
CA PHE A 158 13.71 -23.43 -48.02
C PHE A 158 14.60 -22.23 -48.34
N GLU A 159 15.16 -22.20 -49.53
CA GLU A 159 16.09 -21.17 -49.98
C GLU A 159 15.66 -20.68 -51.35
N ASN A 160 15.56 -19.37 -51.55
CA ASN A 160 15.34 -18.77 -52.83
C ASN A 160 16.67 -18.73 -53.61
N LEU A 161 16.73 -19.43 -54.74
CA LEU A 161 17.87 -19.37 -55.62
C LEU A 161 17.69 -18.18 -56.57
N LYS A 162 18.37 -17.09 -56.28
CA LYS A 162 18.41 -15.93 -57.14
C LYS A 162 19.16 -16.29 -58.42
N SER A 163 18.41 -16.53 -59.50
CA SER A 163 19.02 -16.63 -60.81
C SER A 163 19.54 -15.25 -61.21
N GLN A 164 20.79 -15.19 -61.68
CA GLN A 164 21.42 -13.95 -62.18
C GLN A 164 20.73 -13.33 -63.41
N THR A 165 19.64 -13.90 -63.86
CA THR A 165 18.86 -13.43 -65.01
C THR A 165 17.47 -12.98 -64.54
N ILE A 166 17.29 -11.68 -64.40
CA ILE A 166 16.06 -10.96 -64.01
C ILE A 166 15.05 -11.03 -65.20
N SER A 167 14.48 -12.16 -65.49
CA SER A 167 13.46 -12.22 -66.58
C SER A 167 12.37 -13.28 -66.45
N SER A 168 12.12 -13.83 -65.27
CA SER A 168 10.95 -14.72 -65.16
C SER A 168 10.24 -14.53 -63.82
N ASN A 169 8.90 -14.52 -63.85
CA ASN A 169 8.01 -14.51 -62.71
C ASN A 169 8.13 -15.76 -61.78
N ASN A 170 9.07 -16.67 -62.06
CA ASN A 170 9.35 -17.87 -61.31
C ASN A 170 10.76 -17.79 -60.75
N VAL A 171 10.86 -17.51 -59.47
CA VAL A 171 12.12 -17.65 -58.73
C VAL A 171 12.28 -19.11 -58.31
N PRO A 172 13.30 -19.85 -58.82
CA PRO A 172 13.52 -21.22 -58.40
C PRO A 172 13.89 -21.26 -56.91
N TYR A 173 13.30 -22.17 -56.17
CA TYR A 173 13.64 -22.39 -54.78
C TYR A 173 14.22 -23.78 -54.55
N ARG A 174 15.12 -23.93 -53.57
CA ARG A 174 15.69 -25.18 -53.12
C ARG A 174 15.01 -25.58 -51.81
N ARG A 175 14.55 -26.84 -51.77
CA ARG A 175 14.06 -27.47 -50.53
C ARG A 175 15.05 -28.57 -50.13
N GLU A 176 15.56 -28.47 -48.91
CA GLU A 176 16.45 -29.47 -48.30
C GLU A 176 15.78 -30.04 -47.08
N THR A 177 15.76 -31.37 -46.95
CA THR A 177 15.38 -32.06 -45.74
C THR A 177 16.63 -32.55 -45.03
N PHE A 178 16.71 -32.34 -43.73
CA PHE A 178 17.88 -32.75 -42.92
C PHE A 178 17.43 -33.51 -41.68
N ARG A 179 18.22 -34.46 -41.23
CA ARG A 179 18.08 -35.11 -39.93
C ARG A 179 18.76 -34.30 -38.83
N GLU A 180 19.92 -33.73 -39.14
CA GLU A 180 20.68 -32.91 -38.27
C GLU A 180 21.35 -31.80 -39.07
N LYS A 181 21.25 -30.57 -38.55
CA LYS A 181 21.88 -29.40 -39.18
C LYS A 181 22.53 -28.56 -38.11
N HIS A 182 23.76 -28.19 -38.37
CA HIS A 182 24.53 -27.29 -37.54
C HIS A 182 24.67 -25.96 -38.25
N THR A 183 24.27 -24.89 -37.60
CA THR A 183 24.44 -23.53 -38.12
C THR A 183 25.18 -22.70 -37.08
N ILE A 184 26.20 -22.00 -37.57
CA ILE A 184 26.94 -21.03 -36.74
C ILE A 184 26.42 -19.66 -37.12
N ILE A 185 25.98 -18.92 -36.11
CA ILE A 185 25.51 -17.54 -36.26
C ILE A 185 26.59 -16.65 -35.62
N GLU A 186 27.10 -15.71 -36.37
CA GLU A 186 27.99 -14.70 -35.81
C GLU A 186 27.24 -13.88 -34.77
N PHE A 187 27.74 -13.90 -33.55
CA PHE A 187 27.14 -13.22 -32.44
C PHE A 187 28.24 -12.80 -31.46
N ASP A 188 28.43 -11.51 -31.30
CA ASP A 188 29.38 -11.00 -30.30
C ASP A 188 28.78 -11.15 -28.89
N GLY A 189 28.96 -12.34 -28.31
CA GLY A 189 28.61 -12.65 -26.92
C GLY A 189 29.69 -12.20 -25.94
N GLY A 190 30.66 -11.47 -26.37
CA GLY A 190 31.62 -10.81 -25.48
C GLY A 190 30.90 -9.87 -24.56
N PHE A 191 31.11 -10.00 -23.23
CA PHE A 191 30.56 -9.07 -22.27
C PHE A 191 31.16 -7.68 -22.50
N ASN A 192 30.59 -6.94 -23.44
CA ASN A 192 30.86 -5.53 -23.60
C ASN A 192 29.81 -4.73 -22.85
N MET A 193 30.25 -3.89 -21.94
CA MET A 193 29.37 -3.03 -21.20
C MET A 193 28.79 -1.99 -22.18
N VAL A 194 27.49 -2.09 -22.45
CA VAL A 194 26.81 -1.14 -23.33
C VAL A 194 26.99 0.28 -22.81
N ASP A 195 27.14 1.25 -23.72
CA ASP A 195 27.22 2.64 -23.29
C ASP A 195 25.91 3.05 -22.59
N GLY A 196 25.99 3.38 -21.30
CA GLY A 196 24.86 3.76 -20.47
C GLY A 196 24.30 5.15 -20.75
N SER A 197 24.81 5.87 -21.76
CA SER A 197 24.41 7.24 -22.08
C SER A 197 22.90 7.36 -22.38
N PHE A 198 22.32 6.37 -23.08
CA PHE A 198 20.89 6.33 -23.37
C PHE A 198 20.00 6.12 -22.13
N LEU A 199 20.57 5.59 -21.03
CA LEU A 199 19.87 5.41 -19.75
C LEU A 199 19.93 6.66 -18.86
N SER A 200 20.78 7.62 -19.22
CA SER A 200 20.95 8.87 -18.47
C SER A 200 19.72 9.78 -18.53
N ASP A 201 18.83 9.60 -19.50
CA ASP A 201 17.62 10.40 -19.65
C ASP A 201 16.50 10.02 -18.65
N ARG A 202 16.61 8.89 -17.98
CA ARG A 202 15.64 8.45 -16.99
C ARG A 202 15.71 9.32 -15.72
N SER A 203 14.57 9.60 -15.11
CA SER A 203 14.46 10.42 -13.88
C SER A 203 15.20 9.81 -12.68
N ASP A 204 15.20 8.47 -12.58
CA ASP A 204 15.85 7.71 -11.49
C ASP A 204 17.38 7.71 -11.60
N SER A 205 17.92 8.06 -12.78
CA SER A 205 19.35 8.13 -13.09
C SER A 205 19.98 9.52 -12.95
N LYS A 206 19.19 10.53 -12.54
CA LYS A 206 19.58 11.94 -12.46
C LYS A 206 19.69 12.43 -11.02
N ASN A 207 20.57 13.39 -10.77
CA ASN A 207 20.59 14.15 -9.52
C ASN A 207 19.48 15.24 -9.50
N MET A 208 19.25 15.90 -8.35
CA MET A 208 18.18 16.89 -8.23
C MET A 208 18.33 18.08 -9.20
N ILE A 209 19.56 18.50 -9.48
CA ILE A 209 19.83 19.62 -10.39
C ILE A 209 19.52 19.17 -11.83
N GLU A 210 19.99 18.01 -12.22
CA GLU A 210 19.74 17.42 -13.53
C GLU A 210 18.23 17.14 -13.75
N ILE A 211 17.51 16.68 -12.70
CA ILE A 211 16.06 16.49 -12.76
C ILE A 211 15.36 17.82 -12.99
N SER A 212 15.74 18.89 -12.27
CA SER A 212 15.15 20.23 -12.46
C SER A 212 15.36 20.74 -13.88
N GLN A 213 16.58 20.64 -14.40
CA GLN A 213 16.89 21.01 -15.79
C GLN A 213 16.10 20.17 -16.80
N SER A 214 15.89 18.89 -16.49
CA SER A 214 15.09 17.99 -17.35
C SER A 214 13.62 18.35 -17.33
N ILE A 215 13.07 18.73 -16.16
CA ILE A 215 11.68 19.21 -16.04
C ILE A 215 11.49 20.45 -16.90
N ASP A 216 12.40 21.43 -16.81
CA ASP A 216 12.34 22.65 -17.60
C ASP A 216 12.41 22.32 -19.12
N SER A 217 13.35 21.47 -19.52
CA SER A 217 13.50 21.05 -20.92
C SER A 217 12.27 20.30 -21.44
N LEU A 218 11.75 19.33 -20.65
CA LEU A 218 10.55 18.55 -21.00
C LEU A 218 9.30 19.46 -21.06
N SER A 219 9.17 20.42 -20.16
CA SER A 219 8.08 21.39 -20.12
C SER A 219 8.10 22.27 -21.38
N HIS A 220 9.25 22.83 -21.73
CA HIS A 220 9.40 23.60 -22.98
C HIS A 220 9.08 22.76 -24.22
N ARG A 221 9.51 21.49 -24.24
CA ARG A 221 9.21 20.57 -25.34
C ARG A 221 7.72 20.25 -25.43
N ALA A 222 7.07 20.00 -24.28
CA ALA A 222 5.62 19.75 -24.21
C ALA A 222 4.82 20.98 -24.68
N ASP A 223 5.21 22.18 -24.25
CA ASP A 223 4.61 23.44 -24.69
C ASP A 223 4.77 23.67 -26.21
N SER A 224 5.97 23.40 -26.74
CA SER A 224 6.23 23.49 -28.17
C SER A 224 5.40 22.50 -28.98
N LEU A 225 5.32 21.25 -28.49
CA LEU A 225 4.48 20.21 -29.07
C LEU A 225 3.00 20.61 -29.05
N GLY A 226 2.50 21.08 -27.91
CA GLY A 226 1.12 21.54 -27.75
C GLY A 226 0.78 22.72 -28.69
N ARG A 227 1.68 23.69 -28.85
CA ARG A 227 1.51 24.81 -29.80
C ARG A 227 1.52 24.34 -31.25
N SER A 228 2.42 23.43 -31.60
CA SER A 228 2.47 22.83 -32.95
C SER A 228 1.17 22.09 -33.27
N MET A 229 0.71 21.22 -32.35
CA MET A 229 -0.55 20.49 -32.49
C MET A 229 -1.76 21.42 -32.59
N TYR A 230 -1.81 22.46 -31.76
CA TYR A 230 -2.88 23.45 -31.83
C TYR A 230 -2.91 24.15 -33.18
N ASN A 231 -1.76 24.59 -33.71
CA ASN A 231 -1.68 25.27 -35.01
C ASN A 231 -2.07 24.33 -36.17
N GLU A 232 -1.67 23.07 -36.10
CA GLU A 232 -2.00 22.05 -37.10
C GLU A 232 -3.51 21.76 -37.11
N ILE A 233 -4.13 21.56 -35.96
CA ILE A 233 -5.57 21.36 -35.82
C ILE A 233 -6.32 22.61 -36.29
N LYS A 234 -5.86 23.80 -35.91
CA LYS A 234 -6.44 25.04 -36.39
C LYS A 234 -6.39 25.15 -37.91
N ALA A 235 -5.27 24.77 -38.53
CA ALA A 235 -5.11 24.76 -40.00
C ALA A 235 -5.99 23.71 -40.67
N SER A 236 -6.17 22.53 -40.05
CA SER A 236 -7.04 21.46 -40.59
C SER A 236 -8.53 21.74 -40.41
N THR A 237 -8.90 22.44 -39.32
CA THR A 237 -10.31 22.76 -39.00
C THR A 237 -10.82 23.92 -39.85
N TYR A 238 -10.01 24.97 -39.98
CA TYR A 238 -10.36 26.14 -40.78
C TYR A 238 -9.72 26.02 -42.16
N ARG A 239 -10.54 25.96 -43.18
CA ARG A 239 -10.07 25.98 -44.56
C ARG A 239 -9.46 27.36 -44.85
N ASN A 240 -8.14 27.49 -44.72
CA ASN A 240 -7.43 28.68 -45.13
C ASN A 240 -7.49 28.83 -46.68
N ILE A 241 -8.56 29.42 -47.15
CA ILE A 241 -8.60 29.87 -48.53
C ILE A 241 -7.73 31.12 -48.56
N VAL A 242 -6.59 31.05 -49.24
CA VAL A 242 -5.77 32.24 -49.50
C VAL A 242 -6.58 33.11 -50.45
N LEU A 243 -7.30 34.05 -49.88
CA LEU A 243 -8.09 35.01 -50.63
C LEU A 243 -7.15 36.00 -51.34
N SER A 244 -7.42 36.28 -52.62
CA SER A 244 -6.81 37.39 -53.31
C SER A 244 -7.11 38.69 -52.58
N LYS A 245 -6.21 39.69 -52.63
CA LYS A 245 -6.43 41.00 -52.00
C LYS A 245 -7.75 41.64 -52.48
N THR A 246 -8.15 41.40 -53.71
CA THR A 246 -9.43 41.86 -54.32
C THR A 246 -10.64 41.13 -53.72
N ASP A 247 -10.53 39.84 -53.40
CA ASP A 247 -11.63 39.09 -52.83
C ASP A 247 -11.76 39.32 -51.32
N SER A 248 -10.65 39.59 -50.62
CA SER A 248 -10.67 40.01 -49.23
C SER A 248 -11.39 41.35 -49.06
N ALA A 249 -11.15 42.32 -49.94
CA ALA A 249 -11.83 43.60 -49.91
C ALA A 249 -13.36 43.48 -50.17
N LYS A 250 -13.77 42.65 -51.12
CA LYS A 250 -15.19 42.37 -51.39
C LYS A 250 -15.91 41.68 -50.22
N ILE A 251 -15.23 40.78 -49.49
CA ILE A 251 -15.81 40.09 -48.33
C ILE A 251 -16.00 41.09 -47.17
N VAL A 252 -15.10 42.03 -46.99
CA VAL A 252 -15.23 43.08 -45.96
C VAL A 252 -16.39 44.06 -46.30
N GLU A 253 -16.62 44.36 -47.60
CA GLU A 253 -17.76 45.16 -48.02
C GLU A 253 -19.11 44.44 -47.88
N THR A 254 -19.14 43.11 -48.07
CA THR A 254 -20.36 42.30 -47.95
C THR A 254 -20.47 41.75 -46.52
N ASN A 255 -20.92 42.55 -45.62
CA ASN A 255 -21.17 42.19 -44.20
C ASN A 255 -22.42 41.30 -44.04
N ASN A 256 -22.68 40.43 -45.01
CA ASN A 256 -23.79 39.46 -44.97
C ASN A 256 -23.41 38.23 -44.14
N LYS A 257 -23.92 38.18 -42.94
CA LYS A 257 -23.90 36.93 -42.14
C LYS A 257 -24.68 35.86 -42.93
N ILE A 258 -23.98 34.89 -43.50
CA ILE A 258 -24.57 33.75 -44.14
C ILE A 258 -25.29 32.96 -43.06
N ASN A 259 -26.62 32.84 -43.15
CA ASN A 259 -27.37 31.96 -42.31
C ASN A 259 -27.21 30.53 -42.84
N VAL A 260 -26.38 29.73 -42.15
CA VAL A 260 -26.04 28.36 -42.54
C VAL A 260 -27.29 27.47 -42.60
N ASP A 261 -28.23 27.65 -41.68
CA ASP A 261 -29.47 26.87 -41.62
C ASP A 261 -30.38 27.15 -42.83
N SER A 262 -30.47 28.42 -43.25
CA SER A 262 -31.22 28.82 -44.44
C SER A 262 -30.61 28.24 -45.70
N LEU A 263 -29.28 28.26 -45.82
CA LEU A 263 -28.54 27.66 -46.92
C LEU A 263 -28.74 26.14 -46.98
N PHE A 264 -28.61 25.45 -45.87
CA PHE A 264 -28.79 24.01 -45.75
C PHE A 264 -30.24 23.60 -46.12
N ASN A 265 -31.21 24.36 -45.68
CA ASN A 265 -32.62 24.11 -45.98
C ASN A 265 -32.94 24.26 -47.49
N SER A 266 -32.19 25.09 -48.23
CA SER A 266 -32.35 25.27 -49.67
C SER A 266 -31.79 24.12 -50.51
N TYR A 267 -30.99 23.23 -49.95
CA TYR A 267 -30.40 22.10 -50.64
C TYR A 267 -31.42 21.00 -50.98
N THR A 268 -31.21 20.31 -52.05
CA THR A 268 -31.93 19.08 -52.39
C THR A 268 -31.63 17.95 -51.43
N LEU A 269 -32.48 16.94 -51.36
CA LEU A 269 -32.29 15.80 -50.42
C LEU A 269 -30.93 15.11 -50.61
N ALA A 270 -30.48 14.92 -51.88
CA ALA A 270 -29.20 14.32 -52.21
C ALA A 270 -28.00 15.19 -51.78
N GLU A 271 -28.12 16.51 -51.90
CA GLU A 271 -27.08 17.45 -51.43
C GLU A 271 -27.00 17.50 -49.93
N LYS A 272 -28.16 17.44 -49.23
CA LYS A 272 -28.21 17.36 -47.75
C LYS A 272 -27.52 16.09 -47.27
N ASP A 273 -27.84 14.95 -47.88
CA ASP A 273 -27.23 13.66 -47.50
C ASP A 273 -25.72 13.66 -47.74
N LYS A 274 -25.28 14.16 -48.90
CA LYS A 274 -23.84 14.32 -49.19
C LYS A 274 -23.11 15.26 -48.24
N THR A 275 -23.73 16.37 -47.87
CA THR A 275 -23.11 17.35 -46.94
C THR A 275 -23.04 16.81 -45.53
N LEU A 276 -24.08 16.11 -45.04
CA LEU A 276 -24.11 15.44 -43.75
C LEU A 276 -23.10 14.29 -43.68
N GLY A 277 -23.04 13.46 -44.74
CA GLY A 277 -22.05 12.39 -44.83
C GLY A 277 -20.61 12.92 -44.76
N SER A 278 -20.28 13.92 -45.57
CA SER A 278 -18.92 14.50 -45.52
C SER A 278 -18.62 15.25 -44.22
N ALA A 279 -19.62 15.81 -43.55
CA ALA A 279 -19.45 16.40 -42.23
C ALA A 279 -19.21 15.33 -41.15
N ALA A 280 -19.93 14.19 -41.21
CA ALA A 280 -19.74 13.06 -40.34
C ALA A 280 -18.32 12.45 -40.48
N ASP A 281 -17.91 12.15 -41.74
CA ASP A 281 -16.58 11.61 -42.05
C ASP A 281 -15.46 12.54 -41.54
N ARG A 282 -15.62 13.85 -41.71
CA ARG A 282 -14.65 14.82 -41.26
C ARG A 282 -14.60 14.91 -39.75
N THR A 283 -15.74 14.82 -39.09
CA THR A 283 -15.82 14.85 -37.61
C THR A 283 -15.16 13.62 -37.03
N GLU A 284 -15.37 12.45 -37.60
CA GLU A 284 -14.74 11.19 -37.19
C GLU A 284 -13.23 11.23 -37.41
N ALA A 285 -12.76 11.73 -38.53
CA ALA A 285 -11.33 11.92 -38.80
C ALA A 285 -10.68 12.87 -37.80
N LEU A 286 -11.32 14.01 -37.48
CA LEU A 286 -10.85 14.93 -36.48
C LEU A 286 -10.84 14.32 -35.07
N ALA A 287 -11.87 13.54 -34.71
CA ALA A 287 -11.93 12.86 -33.42
C ALA A 287 -10.79 11.85 -33.26
N SER A 288 -10.49 11.09 -34.30
CA SER A 288 -9.36 10.14 -34.34
C SER A 288 -8.01 10.88 -34.19
N GLU A 289 -7.82 11.98 -34.93
CA GLU A 289 -6.62 12.79 -34.89
C GLU A 289 -6.42 13.40 -33.46
N TRP A 290 -7.48 13.93 -32.86
CA TRP A 290 -7.45 14.44 -31.51
C TRP A 290 -7.12 13.37 -30.47
N SER A 291 -7.68 12.17 -30.63
CA SER A 291 -7.39 11.04 -29.75
C SER A 291 -5.91 10.68 -29.78
N MET A 292 -5.31 10.62 -30.97
CA MET A 292 -3.88 10.31 -31.12
C MET A 292 -2.98 11.42 -30.56
N LYS A 293 -3.32 12.68 -30.81
CA LYS A 293 -2.57 13.84 -30.28
C LYS A 293 -2.70 13.95 -28.76
N SER A 294 -3.88 13.66 -28.20
CA SER A 294 -4.11 13.61 -26.77
C SER A 294 -3.22 12.54 -26.08
N TYR A 295 -3.04 11.40 -26.71
CA TYR A 295 -2.15 10.36 -26.20
C TYR A 295 -0.69 10.84 -26.14
N GLN A 296 -0.18 11.53 -27.16
CA GLN A 296 1.18 12.08 -27.18
C GLN A 296 1.40 13.14 -26.10
N THR A 297 0.43 14.04 -25.88
CA THR A 297 0.53 15.06 -24.82
C THR A 297 0.45 14.43 -23.44
N THR A 298 -0.39 13.42 -23.26
CA THR A 298 -0.49 12.66 -21.99
C THR A 298 0.83 11.96 -21.64
N ASP A 299 1.52 11.39 -22.64
CA ASP A 299 2.82 10.75 -22.39
C ASP A 299 3.90 11.78 -22.00
N ALA A 300 3.93 12.94 -22.66
CA ALA A 300 4.82 14.04 -22.29
C ALA A 300 4.57 14.51 -20.85
N ASP A 301 3.31 14.71 -20.46
CA ASP A 301 2.93 15.09 -19.09
C ASP A 301 3.28 14.02 -18.08
N ASN A 302 3.09 12.74 -18.42
CA ASN A 302 3.47 11.63 -17.56
C ASN A 302 4.99 11.58 -17.30
N ASN A 303 5.79 11.91 -18.31
CA ASN A 303 7.24 11.99 -18.18
C ASN A 303 7.65 13.15 -17.26
N ILE A 304 7.03 14.32 -17.38
CA ILE A 304 7.26 15.44 -16.47
C ILE A 304 6.91 15.04 -15.04
N ARG A 305 5.71 14.46 -14.82
CA ARG A 305 5.25 14.00 -13.51
C ARG A 305 6.19 12.95 -12.87
N LYS A 306 6.77 12.05 -13.66
CA LYS A 306 7.77 11.10 -13.17
C LYS A 306 9.01 11.83 -12.62
N HIS A 307 9.53 12.81 -13.33
CA HIS A 307 10.68 13.61 -12.91
C HIS A 307 10.36 14.42 -11.64
N GLU A 308 9.22 15.10 -11.58
CA GLU A 308 8.76 15.81 -10.39
C GLU A 308 8.63 14.90 -9.16
N ALA A 309 8.02 13.71 -9.35
CA ALA A 309 7.89 12.74 -8.27
C ALA A 309 9.25 12.32 -7.72
N ASP A 310 10.20 12.01 -8.59
CA ASP A 310 11.52 11.54 -8.20
C ASP A 310 12.35 12.66 -7.56
N TRP A 311 12.16 13.91 -7.98
CA TRP A 311 12.75 15.09 -7.34
C TRP A 311 12.30 15.20 -5.87
N HIS A 312 10.99 15.17 -5.62
CA HIS A 312 10.43 15.26 -4.26
C HIS A 312 10.77 14.04 -3.42
N LYS A 313 10.82 12.83 -4.02
CA LYS A 313 11.16 11.59 -3.32
C LYS A 313 12.56 11.61 -2.69
N LYS A 314 13.53 12.27 -3.30
CA LYS A 314 14.88 12.39 -2.73
C LYS A 314 14.85 13.09 -1.36
N ILE A 315 13.94 14.03 -1.16
CA ILE A 315 13.79 14.77 0.11
C ILE A 315 12.95 13.96 1.09
N THR A 316 11.75 13.49 0.68
CA THR A 316 10.80 12.83 1.58
C THR A 316 11.35 11.52 2.13
N LEU A 317 12.08 10.75 1.32
CA LEU A 317 12.67 9.49 1.75
C LEU A 317 13.84 9.70 2.72
N SER A 318 14.62 10.78 2.56
CA SER A 318 15.65 11.15 3.52
C SER A 318 15.05 11.63 4.84
N LEU A 319 13.98 12.45 4.77
CA LEU A 319 13.28 12.97 5.94
C LEU A 319 12.56 11.85 6.73
N SER A 320 12.14 10.79 6.05
CA SER A 320 11.50 9.64 6.70
C SER A 320 12.39 8.97 7.76
N CYS A 321 13.73 9.02 7.61
CA CYS A 321 14.67 8.57 8.62
C CYS A 321 14.45 9.26 9.97
N LEU A 322 14.28 10.57 9.94
CA LEU A 322 14.04 11.37 11.14
C LEU A 322 12.65 11.12 11.71
N ILE A 323 11.63 11.05 10.85
CA ILE A 323 10.24 10.81 11.26
C ILE A 323 10.12 9.45 11.95
N PHE A 324 10.72 8.41 11.39
CA PHE A 324 10.70 7.07 11.98
C PHE A 324 11.45 7.00 13.31
N PHE A 325 12.51 7.77 13.48
CA PHE A 325 13.14 7.89 14.79
C PHE A 325 12.20 8.53 15.82
N PHE A 326 11.49 9.62 15.47
CA PHE A 326 10.51 10.27 16.35
C PHE A 326 9.28 9.42 16.65
N ILE A 327 8.96 8.44 15.82
CA ILE A 327 7.94 7.43 16.13
C ILE A 327 8.52 6.30 16.97
N GLY A 328 9.69 5.77 16.59
CA GLY A 328 10.30 4.58 17.18
C GLY A 328 10.77 4.78 18.63
N ALA A 329 11.43 5.89 18.93
CA ALA A 329 11.97 6.14 20.26
C ALA A 329 10.88 6.26 21.35
N PRO A 330 9.81 7.06 21.17
CA PRO A 330 8.73 7.11 22.14
C PRO A 330 7.93 5.81 22.23
N LEU A 331 7.68 5.17 21.09
CA LEU A 331 6.91 3.93 21.03
C LEU A 331 7.68 2.78 21.69
N GLY A 332 9.00 2.70 21.48
CA GLY A 332 9.89 1.77 22.18
C GLY A 332 9.87 1.97 23.69
N ALA A 333 9.91 3.23 24.13
CA ALA A 333 9.82 3.56 25.55
C ALA A 333 8.50 3.11 26.23
N ILE A 334 7.44 2.95 25.45
CA ILE A 334 6.11 2.52 25.90
C ILE A 334 6.01 0.99 25.96
N ILE A 335 6.63 0.28 25.03
CA ILE A 335 6.57 -1.19 24.92
C ILE A 335 7.51 -1.79 25.95
N ARG A 336 7.01 -1.98 27.19
CA ARG A 336 7.80 -2.51 28.31
C ARG A 336 7.83 -4.03 28.41
N LYS A 337 6.94 -4.75 27.70
CA LYS A 337 6.78 -6.21 27.78
C LYS A 337 6.72 -6.81 26.38
N GLY A 338 7.47 -7.90 26.15
CA GLY A 338 7.37 -8.63 24.87
C GLY A 338 8.70 -9.06 24.27
N GLY A 339 9.81 -8.83 24.96
CA GLY A 339 11.14 -9.21 24.46
C GLY A 339 11.47 -8.59 23.10
N LEU A 340 12.46 -9.13 22.39
CA LEU A 340 12.92 -8.62 21.09
C LEU A 340 11.91 -8.79 19.96
N GLY A 341 10.91 -9.67 20.10
CA GLY A 341 9.93 -9.94 19.04
C GLY A 341 8.94 -8.81 18.80
N MET A 342 8.46 -8.14 19.85
CA MET A 342 7.46 -7.07 19.73
C MET A 342 7.96 -5.85 18.95
N PRO A 343 9.18 -5.33 19.19
CA PRO A 343 9.74 -4.25 18.39
C PRO A 343 9.82 -4.56 16.90
N VAL A 344 10.18 -5.80 16.53
CA VAL A 344 10.25 -6.23 15.12
C VAL A 344 8.86 -6.20 14.47
N VAL A 345 7.85 -6.81 15.11
CA VAL A 345 6.49 -6.83 14.56
C VAL A 345 5.92 -5.42 14.40
N VAL A 346 6.11 -4.57 15.42
CA VAL A 346 5.62 -3.18 15.39
C VAL A 346 6.34 -2.37 14.31
N SER A 347 7.66 -2.53 14.15
CA SER A 347 8.42 -1.82 13.11
C SER A 347 7.96 -2.19 11.70
N VAL A 348 7.74 -3.48 11.44
CA VAL A 348 7.25 -3.96 10.15
C VAL A 348 5.85 -3.42 9.88
N LEU A 349 4.96 -3.44 10.88
CA LEU A 349 3.58 -2.92 10.71
C LEU A 349 3.57 -1.42 10.36
N ILE A 350 4.34 -0.60 11.09
CA ILE A 350 4.45 0.84 10.81
C ILE A 350 5.04 1.09 9.44
N PHE A 351 6.07 0.31 9.06
CA PHE A 351 6.70 0.43 7.75
C PHE A 351 5.74 0.05 6.62
N VAL A 352 4.95 -1.01 6.79
CA VAL A 352 3.93 -1.42 5.80
C VAL A 352 2.88 -0.31 5.62
N ILE A 353 2.40 0.29 6.71
CA ILE A 353 1.47 1.43 6.64
C ILE A 353 2.09 2.60 5.87
N TYR A 354 3.33 2.96 6.23
CA TYR A 354 4.08 4.00 5.51
C TYR A 354 4.18 3.68 4.01
N TYR A 355 4.59 2.46 3.67
CA TYR A 355 4.80 2.04 2.28
C TYR A 355 3.50 2.06 1.46
N ILE A 356 2.38 1.65 2.06
CA ILE A 356 1.06 1.70 1.41
C ILE A 356 0.67 3.16 1.11
N ILE A 357 0.84 4.05 2.09
CA ILE A 357 0.51 5.47 1.92
C ILE A 357 1.43 6.11 0.86
N ASP A 358 2.74 5.91 0.99
CA ASP A 358 3.74 6.49 0.09
C ASP A 358 3.58 6.01 -1.36
N SER A 359 3.49 4.70 -1.55
CA SER A 359 3.35 4.08 -2.87
C SER A 359 1.99 4.39 -3.50
N GLY A 360 0.90 4.31 -2.72
CA GLY A 360 -0.45 4.59 -3.18
C GLY A 360 -0.62 6.06 -3.60
N ALA A 361 -0.27 6.98 -2.73
CA ALA A 361 -0.39 8.41 -3.00
C ALA A 361 0.53 8.88 -4.16
N THR A 362 1.76 8.36 -4.22
CA THR A 362 2.66 8.65 -5.35
C THR A 362 2.09 8.13 -6.68
N ARG A 363 1.45 6.96 -6.68
CA ARG A 363 0.83 6.40 -7.89
C ARG A 363 -0.31 7.28 -8.40
N VAL A 364 -1.21 7.69 -7.50
CA VAL A 364 -2.34 8.58 -7.82
C VAL A 364 -1.86 9.95 -8.30
N ALA A 365 -0.75 10.47 -7.74
CA ALA A 365 -0.15 11.71 -8.24
C ALA A 365 0.46 11.55 -9.63
N LYS A 366 1.16 10.45 -9.88
CA LYS A 366 1.76 10.14 -11.20
C LYS A 366 0.69 9.94 -12.29
N SER A 367 -0.50 9.43 -11.96
CA SER A 367 -1.63 9.35 -12.92
C SER A 367 -2.24 10.72 -13.25
N GLY A 368 -1.93 11.76 -12.48
CA GLY A 368 -2.45 13.12 -12.69
C GLY A 368 -3.76 13.43 -11.97
N GLU A 369 -4.29 12.49 -11.18
CA GLU A 369 -5.54 12.68 -10.43
C GLU A 369 -5.35 13.54 -9.16
N MET A 370 -4.10 13.68 -8.70
CA MET A 370 -3.75 14.47 -7.52
C MET A 370 -2.51 15.33 -7.79
N ASN A 371 -2.42 16.46 -7.09
CA ASN A 371 -1.24 17.31 -7.15
C ASN A 371 0.02 16.53 -6.73
N MET A 372 1.11 16.65 -7.52
CA MET A 372 2.34 15.90 -7.33
C MET A 372 2.96 16.12 -5.95
N VAL A 373 3.02 17.36 -5.49
CA VAL A 373 3.57 17.70 -4.17
C VAL A 373 2.78 17.02 -3.06
N LEU A 374 1.44 17.12 -3.08
CA LEU A 374 0.58 16.49 -2.07
C LEU A 374 0.73 14.98 -2.09
N GLY A 375 0.80 14.34 -3.27
CA GLY A 375 0.92 12.90 -3.39
C GLY A 375 2.22 12.34 -2.83
N VAL A 376 3.35 12.93 -3.18
CA VAL A 376 4.67 12.46 -2.72
C VAL A 376 4.92 12.81 -1.25
N TRP A 377 4.37 13.92 -0.74
CA TRP A 377 4.52 14.33 0.65
C TRP A 377 3.47 13.73 1.59
N MET A 378 2.48 13.00 1.08
CA MET A 378 1.37 12.45 1.88
C MET A 378 1.85 11.59 3.04
N SER A 379 2.81 10.70 2.83
CA SER A 379 3.41 9.86 3.88
C SER A 379 4.05 10.71 4.98
N THR A 380 4.77 11.77 4.61
CA THR A 380 5.39 12.73 5.53
C THR A 380 4.33 13.53 6.30
N ILE A 381 3.32 14.06 5.61
CA ILE A 381 2.22 14.85 6.20
C ILE A 381 1.44 14.03 7.23
N VAL A 382 1.24 12.73 7.00
CA VAL A 382 0.52 11.85 7.93
C VAL A 382 1.40 11.42 9.10
N LEU A 383 2.64 11.00 8.83
CA LEU A 383 3.49 10.39 9.87
C LEU A 383 4.25 11.39 10.73
N ALA A 384 4.61 12.57 10.22
CA ALA A 384 5.31 13.58 11.01
C ALA A 384 4.49 14.10 12.21
N PRO A 385 3.19 14.44 12.07
CA PRO A 385 2.34 14.79 13.21
C PRO A 385 2.19 13.64 14.21
N ILE A 386 2.11 12.38 13.74
CA ILE A 386 2.04 11.21 14.61
C ILE A 386 3.33 11.06 15.43
N GLY A 387 4.50 11.21 14.80
CA GLY A 387 5.79 11.19 15.47
C GLY A 387 5.94 12.32 16.49
N ALA A 388 5.53 13.54 16.12
CA ALA A 388 5.52 14.68 17.02
C ALA A 388 4.58 14.46 18.23
N PHE A 389 3.38 13.93 17.99
CA PHE A 389 2.41 13.59 19.02
C PHE A 389 2.96 12.54 20.01
N PHE A 390 3.54 11.46 19.50
CA PHE A 390 4.14 10.43 20.36
C PHE A 390 5.30 10.99 21.19
N THR A 391 6.16 11.80 20.59
CA THR A 391 7.29 12.42 21.28
C THR A 391 6.81 13.38 22.36
N TYR A 392 5.82 14.24 22.07
CA TYR A 392 5.24 15.18 23.05
C TYR A 392 4.60 14.43 24.22
N LYS A 393 3.78 13.43 23.94
CA LYS A 393 3.09 12.64 24.97
C LYS A 393 4.05 11.83 25.84
N SER A 394 5.06 11.20 25.24
CA SER A 394 6.06 10.41 25.97
C SER A 394 6.97 11.28 26.84
N ASN A 395 7.17 12.55 26.47
CA ASN A 395 7.92 13.50 27.27
C ASN A 395 7.15 13.97 28.51
N ASN A 396 5.82 14.09 28.42
CA ASN A 396 4.96 14.63 29.48
C ASN A 396 4.35 13.55 30.40
N ASP A 397 4.90 12.34 30.43
CA ASP A 397 4.50 11.19 31.29
C ASP A 397 2.98 10.99 31.41
N SER A 398 2.22 11.30 30.40
CA SER A 398 0.78 11.14 30.41
C SER A 398 0.40 9.66 30.50
N VAL A 399 -0.50 9.32 31.41
CA VAL A 399 -1.10 7.99 31.66
C VAL A 399 -1.69 7.34 30.39
N VAL A 400 -1.85 8.12 29.33
CA VAL A 400 -2.35 7.72 28.00
C VAL A 400 -1.50 6.62 27.34
N PHE A 401 -0.25 6.42 27.79
CA PHE A 401 0.63 5.38 27.25
C PHE A 401 0.68 4.08 28.05
N ASN A 402 -0.26 3.89 28.97
CA ASN A 402 -0.41 2.58 29.56
C ASN A 402 -0.95 1.63 28.46
N ALA A 403 -0.11 0.70 27.98
CA ALA A 403 -0.50 -0.28 26.96
C ALA A 403 -1.79 -1.03 27.35
N GLU A 404 -2.03 -1.19 28.67
CA GLU A 404 -3.27 -1.74 29.21
C GLU A 404 -4.51 -0.94 28.82
N VAL A 405 -4.43 0.39 28.73
CA VAL A 405 -5.57 1.23 28.32
C VAL A 405 -5.96 0.95 26.88
N TYR A 406 -4.99 0.82 25.97
CA TYR A 406 -5.24 0.50 24.57
C TYR A 406 -5.67 -0.96 24.38
N ILE A 407 -5.00 -1.88 25.06
CA ILE A 407 -5.40 -3.30 25.06
C ILE A 407 -6.81 -3.44 25.62
N ASN A 408 -7.14 -2.74 26.68
CA ASN A 408 -8.48 -2.73 27.26
C ASN A 408 -9.50 -2.03 26.36
N PHE A 409 -9.12 -0.96 25.64
CA PHE A 409 -9.97 -0.34 24.64
C PHE A 409 -10.26 -1.30 23.46
N PHE A 410 -9.23 -1.97 22.92
CA PHE A 410 -9.44 -2.99 21.88
C PHE A 410 -10.18 -4.22 22.40
N ARG A 411 -9.90 -4.67 23.62
CA ARG A 411 -10.67 -5.73 24.28
C ARG A 411 -12.14 -5.32 24.46
N MET A 412 -12.39 -4.08 24.87
CA MET A 412 -13.74 -3.52 24.98
C MET A 412 -14.43 -3.45 23.61
N LEU A 413 -13.72 -3.01 22.56
CA LEU A 413 -14.23 -2.97 21.19
C LEU A 413 -14.57 -4.37 20.67
N LEU A 414 -13.72 -5.36 20.91
CA LEU A 414 -13.93 -6.76 20.57
C LEU A 414 -14.85 -7.49 21.56
N GLY A 415 -15.25 -6.81 22.65
CA GLY A 415 -16.09 -7.39 23.69
C GLY A 415 -15.40 -8.49 24.51
N LEU A 416 -14.06 -8.46 24.63
CA LEU A 416 -13.28 -9.32 25.50
C LEU A 416 -13.23 -8.71 26.91
N ARG A 417 -13.21 -9.56 27.94
CA ARG A 417 -13.23 -9.10 29.34
C ARG A 417 -11.83 -8.96 29.90
N PRO A 418 -11.59 -7.97 30.80
CA PRO A 418 -10.47 -8.04 31.72
C PRO A 418 -10.70 -9.16 32.75
N SER A 419 -9.69 -9.93 33.05
CA SER A 419 -9.72 -10.90 34.14
C SER A 419 -9.48 -10.21 35.47
N ARG A 420 -10.24 -10.59 36.51
CA ARG A 420 -10.02 -10.09 37.85
C ARG A 420 -8.87 -10.87 38.52
N HIS A 421 -7.96 -10.17 39.13
CA HIS A 421 -6.89 -10.76 39.96
C HIS A 421 -6.90 -10.07 41.31
N VAL A 422 -7.41 -10.77 42.33
CA VAL A 422 -7.34 -10.32 43.74
C VAL A 422 -6.11 -10.97 44.36
N PHE A 423 -5.16 -10.15 44.77
CA PHE A 423 -3.95 -10.62 45.46
C PHE A 423 -4.16 -10.60 46.96
N LYS A 424 -3.50 -11.54 47.66
CA LYS A 424 -3.45 -11.52 49.14
C LYS A 424 -2.77 -10.24 49.59
N LYS A 425 -3.41 -9.46 50.48
CA LYS A 425 -2.81 -8.26 51.05
C LYS A 425 -1.67 -8.65 52.01
N GLU A 426 -0.56 -7.95 51.92
CA GLU A 426 0.62 -8.20 52.79
C GLU A 426 0.34 -7.85 54.24
N VAL A 427 -0.52 -6.89 54.50
CA VAL A 427 -0.95 -6.45 55.84
C VAL A 427 -2.47 -6.53 55.93
N ILE A 428 -2.97 -7.29 56.89
CA ILE A 428 -4.40 -7.38 57.21
C ILE A 428 -4.68 -6.36 58.32
N ILE A 429 -5.51 -5.35 57.98
CA ILE A 429 -5.81 -4.25 58.93
C ILE A 429 -6.94 -4.64 59.87
N GLU A 430 -7.98 -5.30 59.35
CA GLU A 430 -9.13 -5.78 60.13
C GLU A 430 -9.57 -7.14 59.61
N ASP A 431 -9.97 -8.07 60.48
CA ASP A 431 -10.57 -9.35 60.05
C ASP A 431 -12.00 -9.10 59.56
N PRO A 432 -12.48 -9.80 58.49
CA PRO A 432 -13.83 -9.62 57.95
C PRO A 432 -14.91 -10.00 58.98
N ASP A 433 -15.98 -9.18 59.07
CA ASP A 433 -17.19 -9.50 59.84
C ASP A 433 -18.08 -10.48 59.04
N TYR A 434 -17.82 -11.76 59.21
CA TYR A 434 -18.50 -12.83 58.46
C TYR A 434 -20.04 -12.84 58.62
N PRO A 435 -20.64 -12.65 59.84
CA PRO A 435 -22.10 -12.60 59.99
C PRO A 435 -22.75 -11.46 59.20
N ARG A 436 -22.16 -10.28 59.23
CA ARG A 436 -22.63 -9.13 58.43
C ARG A 436 -22.49 -9.38 56.96
N ILE A 437 -21.35 -9.91 56.53
CA ILE A 437 -21.07 -10.20 55.12
C ILE A 437 -22.06 -11.23 54.54
N GLN A 438 -22.44 -12.27 55.32
CA GLN A 438 -23.45 -13.23 54.89
C GLN A 438 -24.80 -12.59 54.58
N THR A 439 -25.25 -11.69 55.41
CA THR A 439 -26.54 -10.96 55.19
C THR A 439 -26.45 -10.04 53.97
N GLU A 440 -25.31 -9.40 53.72
CA GLU A 440 -25.13 -8.55 52.54
C GLU A 440 -25.00 -9.36 51.27
N LEU A 441 -24.33 -10.54 51.27
CA LEU A 441 -24.27 -11.47 50.15
C LEU A 441 -25.68 -11.97 49.75
N GLU A 442 -26.54 -12.25 50.75
CA GLU A 442 -27.91 -12.68 50.52
C GLU A 442 -28.76 -11.57 49.89
N LYS A 443 -28.65 -10.33 50.43
CA LYS A 443 -29.26 -9.15 49.82
C LYS A 443 -28.83 -8.93 48.37
N LEU A 444 -27.53 -9.06 48.09
CA LEU A 444 -26.99 -8.92 46.75
C LEU A 444 -27.56 -10.00 45.80
N CYS A 445 -27.68 -11.27 46.27
CA CYS A 445 -28.30 -12.33 45.51
C CYS A 445 -29.77 -12.00 45.14
N ASN A 446 -30.54 -11.49 46.08
CA ASN A 446 -31.93 -11.13 45.88
C ASN A 446 -32.07 -9.99 44.86
N ILE A 447 -31.26 -8.95 44.96
CA ILE A 447 -31.25 -7.82 44.01
C ILE A 447 -30.88 -8.30 42.61
N CYS A 448 -29.85 -9.17 42.48
CA CYS A 448 -29.43 -9.74 41.20
C CYS A 448 -30.54 -10.58 40.55
N ASN A 449 -31.25 -11.43 41.34
CA ASN A 449 -32.37 -12.23 40.86
C ASN A 449 -33.54 -11.36 40.42
N GLU A 450 -33.95 -10.38 41.22
CA GLU A 450 -35.05 -9.46 40.90
C GLU A 450 -34.78 -8.70 39.61
N TYR A 451 -33.56 -8.20 39.46
CA TYR A 451 -33.12 -7.50 38.26
C TYR A 451 -33.16 -8.40 37.02
N ALA A 452 -32.65 -9.63 37.10
CA ALA A 452 -32.61 -10.59 35.98
C ALA A 452 -34.03 -10.97 35.51
N ILE A 453 -34.96 -11.18 36.44
CA ILE A 453 -36.35 -11.52 36.14
C ILE A 453 -37.08 -10.32 35.50
N LYS A 454 -36.88 -9.10 36.03
CA LYS A 454 -37.58 -7.89 35.60
C LYS A 454 -37.17 -7.44 34.20
N HIS A 455 -35.90 -7.61 33.80
CA HIS A 455 -35.36 -7.04 32.57
C HIS A 455 -35.20 -8.03 31.41
N ARG A 456 -35.47 -9.35 31.64
CA ARG A 456 -35.36 -10.40 30.59
C ARG A 456 -34.17 -10.21 29.67
N LEU A 457 -32.98 -10.09 30.24
CA LEU A 457 -31.75 -9.70 29.55
C LEU A 457 -31.32 -10.62 28.39
N ALA A 458 -31.83 -11.86 28.35
CA ALA A 458 -31.55 -12.82 27.27
C ALA A 458 -32.37 -12.53 26.00
N ASP A 459 -33.50 -11.82 26.11
CA ASP A 459 -34.35 -11.53 24.97
C ASP A 459 -33.74 -10.44 24.07
N ALA A 460 -34.13 -10.45 22.79
CA ALA A 460 -33.66 -9.45 21.83
C ALA A 460 -34.23 -8.07 22.18
N PRO A 461 -33.39 -7.06 22.43
CA PRO A 461 -33.86 -5.74 22.80
C PRO A 461 -34.52 -5.00 21.62
N ASN A 462 -35.45 -4.09 21.89
CA ASN A 462 -36.07 -3.29 20.82
C ASN A 462 -35.04 -2.31 20.22
N TYR A 463 -34.86 -2.36 18.88
CA TYR A 463 -33.91 -1.54 18.12
C TYR A 463 -34.07 -0.04 18.42
N ILE A 464 -35.27 0.50 18.31
CA ILE A 464 -35.54 1.93 18.52
C ILE A 464 -35.18 2.35 19.95
N ARG A 465 -35.52 1.51 20.94
CA ARG A 465 -35.29 1.79 22.35
C ARG A 465 -33.80 1.90 22.71
N ILE A 466 -32.91 1.14 22.04
CA ILE A 466 -31.47 1.20 22.24
C ILE A 466 -30.92 2.58 21.91
N PHE A 467 -31.37 3.18 20.80
CA PHE A 467 -30.83 4.43 20.31
C PHE A 467 -31.50 5.68 20.88
N THR A 468 -32.69 5.52 21.53
CA THR A 468 -33.44 6.62 22.13
C THR A 468 -33.27 6.72 23.66
N ASN A 469 -32.84 5.64 24.35
CA ASN A 469 -32.68 5.62 25.80
C ASN A 469 -31.44 6.36 26.29
N LYS A 470 -31.54 6.96 27.49
CA LYS A 470 -30.38 7.50 28.23
C LYS A 470 -29.56 6.34 28.82
N GLY A 471 -28.27 6.34 28.57
CA GLY A 471 -27.35 5.23 28.75
C GLY A 471 -26.87 4.90 30.16
N HIS A 472 -27.58 5.24 31.25
CA HIS A 472 -27.16 4.88 32.61
C HIS A 472 -28.12 3.91 33.27
N ASP A 473 -27.61 2.89 33.95
CA ASP A 473 -28.38 1.95 34.75
C ASP A 473 -27.94 2.03 36.20
N ASP A 474 -28.69 2.81 36.99
CA ASP A 474 -28.35 3.06 38.37
C ASP A 474 -28.38 1.78 39.22
N VAL A 475 -29.24 0.82 38.87
CA VAL A 475 -29.34 -0.47 39.59
C VAL A 475 -28.14 -1.34 39.39
N ILE A 476 -27.65 -1.45 38.15
CA ILE A 476 -26.40 -2.21 37.87
C ILE A 476 -25.17 -1.50 38.45
N ALA A 477 -25.18 -0.17 38.48
CA ALA A 477 -24.12 0.59 39.16
C ALA A 477 -24.10 0.30 40.66
N ASP A 478 -25.27 0.24 41.32
CA ASP A 478 -25.41 -0.10 42.74
C ASP A 478 -25.00 -1.55 43.02
N ILE A 479 -25.41 -2.52 42.19
CA ILE A 479 -24.97 -3.92 42.27
C ILE A 479 -23.44 -4.01 42.16
N SER A 480 -22.85 -3.29 41.21
CA SER A 480 -21.40 -3.28 41.02
C SER A 480 -20.69 -2.68 42.24
N ALA A 481 -21.17 -1.56 42.75
CA ALA A 481 -20.59 -0.90 43.91
C ALA A 481 -20.66 -1.78 45.19
N LYS A 482 -21.81 -2.40 45.45
CA LYS A 482 -21.99 -3.32 46.60
C LYS A 482 -21.10 -4.56 46.48
N MET A 483 -21.02 -5.13 45.26
CA MET A 483 -20.14 -6.27 44.97
C MET A 483 -18.66 -5.90 45.24
N GLU A 484 -18.20 -4.74 44.77
CA GLU A 484 -16.80 -4.32 44.96
C GLU A 484 -16.48 -4.08 46.44
N LEU A 485 -17.40 -3.49 47.24
CA LEU A 485 -17.24 -3.34 48.67
C LEU A 485 -17.11 -4.68 49.41
N LEU A 486 -17.94 -5.66 49.05
CA LEU A 486 -17.86 -7.00 49.60
C LEU A 486 -16.56 -7.72 49.24
N ILE A 487 -16.07 -7.55 48.00
CA ILE A 487 -14.78 -8.11 47.57
C ILE A 487 -13.63 -7.46 48.32
N GLU A 488 -13.69 -6.15 48.54
CA GLU A 488 -12.65 -5.42 49.28
C GLU A 488 -12.58 -5.88 50.76
N GLU A 489 -13.74 -6.03 51.43
CA GLU A 489 -13.84 -6.50 52.78
C GLU A 489 -13.37 -7.96 52.92
N LEU A 490 -13.83 -8.86 52.04
CA LEU A 490 -13.43 -10.26 51.99
C LEU A 490 -11.95 -10.47 51.58
N SER A 491 -11.34 -9.52 50.86
CA SER A 491 -9.92 -9.60 50.49
C SER A 491 -8.97 -9.53 51.70
N ASN A 492 -9.48 -9.10 52.87
CA ASN A 492 -8.76 -9.12 54.14
C ASN A 492 -8.75 -10.50 54.82
N SER A 493 -9.49 -11.48 54.30
CA SER A 493 -9.54 -12.83 54.87
C SER A 493 -8.21 -13.56 54.72
N LYS A 494 -7.88 -14.35 55.75
CA LYS A 494 -6.70 -15.24 55.80
C LYS A 494 -6.90 -16.52 55.00
N ASP A 495 -8.12 -16.81 54.53
CA ASP A 495 -8.47 -18.03 53.80
C ASP A 495 -8.13 -17.94 52.31
N GLY A 496 -7.11 -18.68 51.87
CA GLY A 496 -6.67 -18.70 50.49
C GLY A 496 -7.72 -19.23 49.51
N VAL A 497 -8.60 -20.15 49.94
CA VAL A 497 -9.70 -20.68 49.09
C VAL A 497 -10.77 -19.62 48.89
N LEU A 498 -11.08 -18.82 49.88
CA LEU A 498 -12.01 -17.72 49.79
C LEU A 498 -11.49 -16.63 48.80
N LEU A 499 -10.19 -16.35 48.86
CA LEU A 499 -9.56 -15.44 47.89
C LEU A 499 -9.63 -15.97 46.45
N GLU A 500 -9.57 -17.29 46.23
CA GLU A 500 -9.74 -17.87 44.93
C GLU A 500 -11.18 -17.69 44.42
N TYR A 501 -12.19 -17.82 45.28
CA TYR A 501 -13.57 -17.52 44.91
C TYR A 501 -13.79 -16.05 44.52
N LEU A 502 -13.09 -15.10 45.17
CA LEU A 502 -13.19 -13.69 44.78
C LEU A 502 -12.71 -13.40 43.37
N ASN A 503 -11.77 -14.18 42.85
CA ASN A 503 -11.32 -14.06 41.46
C ASN A 503 -12.38 -14.51 40.44
N LYS A 504 -13.40 -15.28 40.83
CA LYS A 504 -14.50 -15.71 39.98
C LYS A 504 -15.55 -14.61 39.73
N TYR A 505 -15.57 -13.53 40.54
CA TYR A 505 -16.50 -12.44 40.35
C TYR A 505 -16.23 -11.74 39.02
N PRO A 506 -17.28 -11.52 38.20
CA PRO A 506 -17.17 -10.78 36.94
C PRO A 506 -16.96 -9.29 37.21
N ILE A 507 -16.30 -8.62 36.28
CA ILE A 507 -16.25 -7.15 36.27
C ILE A 507 -17.49 -6.67 35.48
N LEU A 508 -18.43 -6.02 36.19
CA LEU A 508 -19.67 -5.54 35.58
C LEU A 508 -19.42 -4.25 34.78
N SER A 509 -20.02 -4.20 33.59
CA SER A 509 -20.04 -2.98 32.76
C SER A 509 -21.38 -2.28 32.94
N THR A 510 -21.38 -1.12 33.56
CA THR A 510 -22.59 -0.38 33.94
C THR A 510 -23.31 0.30 32.76
N LYS A 511 -22.61 0.49 31.62
CA LYS A 511 -23.12 1.27 30.49
C LYS A 511 -23.34 0.45 29.21
N ALA A 512 -22.59 -0.61 29.00
CA ALA A 512 -22.45 -1.27 27.69
C ALA A 512 -23.70 -1.99 27.18
N HIS A 513 -24.70 -2.24 28.04
CA HIS A 513 -25.92 -2.98 27.72
C HIS A 513 -27.12 -2.09 27.37
N LYS A 514 -27.00 -0.76 27.48
CA LYS A 514 -28.11 0.16 27.24
C LYS A 514 -27.98 1.04 26.01
N SER A 515 -26.82 1.65 25.77
CA SER A 515 -26.62 2.54 24.63
C SER A 515 -25.19 2.48 24.10
N PRO A 516 -24.95 2.75 22.81
CA PRO A 516 -23.61 2.77 22.21
C PRO A 516 -22.73 3.89 22.75
N PHE A 517 -23.28 5.09 22.93
CA PHE A 517 -22.57 6.30 23.32
C PHE A 517 -23.29 7.01 24.49
N ASP A 518 -22.57 7.84 25.23
CA ASP A 518 -23.14 8.68 26.29
C ASP A 518 -23.95 9.86 25.71
N ASN A 519 -23.67 10.29 24.48
CA ASN A 519 -24.34 11.40 23.81
C ASN A 519 -25.52 10.91 22.97
N GLN A 520 -26.73 11.42 23.26
CA GLN A 520 -27.96 11.03 22.57
C GLN A 520 -27.92 11.32 21.05
N TRP A 521 -27.32 12.43 20.63
CA TRP A 521 -27.21 12.78 19.21
C TRP A 521 -26.38 11.76 18.43
N LEU A 522 -25.28 11.30 19.02
CA LEU A 522 -24.43 10.25 18.41
C LEU A 522 -25.15 8.90 18.35
N ASN A 523 -25.99 8.59 19.36
CA ASN A 523 -26.80 7.38 19.34
C ASN A 523 -27.85 7.41 18.21
N LEU A 524 -28.56 8.52 18.05
CA LEU A 524 -29.55 8.69 16.97
C LEU A 524 -28.89 8.59 15.59
N LEU A 525 -27.77 9.28 15.38
CA LEU A 525 -27.01 9.19 14.14
C LEU A 525 -26.53 7.75 13.85
N ALA A 526 -26.01 7.06 14.86
CA ALA A 526 -25.60 5.67 14.72
C ALA A 526 -26.76 4.73 14.39
N GLY A 527 -27.97 5.01 14.90
CA GLY A 527 -29.17 4.24 14.59
C GLY A 527 -29.71 4.44 13.18
N ILE A 528 -29.53 5.63 12.59
CA ILE A 528 -29.99 5.96 11.23
C ILE A 528 -29.11 5.32 10.16
N ILE A 529 -27.78 5.24 10.39
CA ILE A 529 -26.83 4.63 9.45
C ILE A 529 -26.92 3.10 9.60
N VAL A 530 -27.66 2.45 8.73
CA VAL A 530 -28.03 1.02 8.83
C VAL A 530 -26.85 0.07 9.12
N PRO A 531 -25.70 0.09 8.43
CA PRO A 531 -24.61 -0.86 8.74
C PRO A 531 -24.01 -0.63 10.14
N ILE A 532 -23.89 0.61 10.58
CA ILE A 532 -23.37 0.99 11.90
C ILE A 532 -24.38 0.66 12.99
N GLY A 533 -25.66 0.97 12.76
CA GLY A 533 -26.76 0.69 13.68
C GLY A 533 -26.92 -0.80 13.96
N LEU A 534 -26.86 -1.65 12.93
CA LEU A 534 -26.90 -3.11 13.09
C LEU A 534 -25.71 -3.64 13.90
N PHE A 535 -24.51 -3.13 13.65
CA PHE A 535 -23.32 -3.50 14.42
C PHE A 535 -23.50 -3.19 15.91
N PHE A 536 -23.94 -1.97 16.25
CA PHE A 536 -24.19 -1.59 17.64
C PHE A 536 -25.36 -2.33 18.27
N TYR A 537 -26.41 -2.64 17.52
CA TYR A 537 -27.52 -3.45 17.98
C TYR A 537 -27.06 -4.85 18.43
N PHE A 538 -26.34 -5.57 17.58
CA PHE A 538 -25.79 -6.89 17.93
C PHE A 538 -24.81 -6.82 19.08
N ARG A 539 -24.00 -5.76 19.15
CA ARG A 539 -23.07 -5.54 20.24
C ARG A 539 -23.81 -5.39 21.58
N ILE A 540 -24.82 -4.56 21.64
CA ILE A 540 -25.62 -4.33 22.87
C ILE A 540 -26.37 -5.59 23.28
N TRP A 541 -26.98 -6.28 22.35
CA TRP A 541 -27.65 -7.55 22.62
C TRP A 541 -26.66 -8.59 23.20
N ARG A 542 -25.50 -8.72 22.62
CA ARG A 542 -24.43 -9.58 23.16
C ARG A 542 -24.00 -9.16 24.57
N PHE A 543 -23.96 -7.86 24.88
CA PHE A 543 -23.67 -7.39 26.22
C PHE A 543 -24.81 -7.66 27.21
N SER A 544 -26.09 -7.57 26.79
CA SER A 544 -27.23 -7.96 27.61
C SER A 544 -27.21 -9.44 27.99
N ILE A 545 -26.97 -10.34 27.04
CA ILE A 545 -26.85 -11.77 27.28
C ILE A 545 -25.66 -12.07 28.24
N ARG A 546 -24.58 -11.33 28.11
CA ARG A 546 -23.42 -11.46 28.99
C ARG A 546 -23.74 -10.99 30.40
N LEU A 547 -24.45 -9.88 30.56
CA LEU A 547 -24.86 -9.36 31.85
C LEU A 547 -25.74 -10.38 32.58
N ASP A 548 -26.66 -11.08 31.90
CA ASP A 548 -27.45 -12.18 32.47
C ASP A 548 -26.54 -13.30 33.05
N LYS A 549 -25.53 -13.70 32.25
CA LYS A 549 -24.54 -14.69 32.72
C LYS A 549 -23.72 -14.19 33.92
N ASP A 550 -23.37 -12.91 33.92
CA ASP A 550 -22.61 -12.30 35.01
C ASP A 550 -23.39 -12.26 36.32
N LEU A 551 -24.67 -11.87 36.26
CA LEU A 551 -25.55 -11.90 37.42
C LEU A 551 -25.71 -13.33 37.96
N LYS A 552 -25.87 -14.33 37.09
CA LYS A 552 -25.92 -15.74 37.49
C LYS A 552 -24.59 -16.21 38.10
N ASN A 553 -23.45 -15.75 37.58
CA ASN A 553 -22.13 -16.05 38.18
C ASN A 553 -21.97 -15.41 39.54
N ILE A 554 -22.42 -14.16 39.74
CA ILE A 554 -22.41 -13.49 41.05
C ILE A 554 -23.20 -14.29 42.06
N ILE A 555 -24.44 -14.71 41.70
CA ILE A 555 -25.30 -15.50 42.57
C ILE A 555 -24.64 -16.83 42.94
N LYS A 556 -24.02 -17.51 41.96
CA LYS A 556 -23.32 -18.77 42.20
C LYS A 556 -22.12 -18.57 43.13
N THR A 557 -21.29 -17.57 42.84
CA THR A 557 -20.08 -17.26 43.68
C THR A 557 -20.47 -16.86 45.08
N ASN A 558 -21.53 -16.06 45.27
CA ASN A 558 -22.06 -15.71 46.58
C ASN A 558 -22.45 -16.95 47.39
N ARG A 559 -23.12 -17.95 46.76
CA ARG A 559 -23.49 -19.20 47.43
C ARG A 559 -22.23 -20.02 47.81
N GLU A 560 -21.27 -20.14 46.91
CA GLU A 560 -20.00 -20.85 47.20
C GLU A 560 -19.25 -20.20 48.39
N ILE A 561 -19.26 -18.87 48.50
CA ILE A 561 -18.67 -18.14 49.62
C ILE A 561 -19.45 -18.36 50.91
N GLN A 562 -20.80 -18.30 50.86
CA GLN A 562 -21.67 -18.54 52.02
C GLN A 562 -21.49 -19.96 52.59
N GLU A 563 -21.46 -20.96 51.71
CA GLU A 563 -21.19 -22.36 52.10
C GLU A 563 -19.83 -22.51 52.74
N ARG A 564 -18.81 -21.82 52.24
CA ARG A 564 -17.46 -21.84 52.78
C ARG A 564 -17.39 -21.17 54.18
N ILE A 565 -18.08 -20.05 54.35
CA ILE A 565 -18.16 -19.36 55.65
C ILE A 565 -18.89 -20.22 56.68
N ASN A 566 -20.02 -20.85 56.28
CA ASN A 566 -20.79 -21.72 57.16
C ASN A 566 -19.99 -22.98 57.58
N ASN A 567 -19.27 -23.60 56.66
CA ASN A 567 -18.44 -24.76 56.98
C ASN A 567 -17.27 -24.43 57.90
N LYS A 568 -16.82 -23.19 57.92
CA LYS A 568 -15.76 -22.72 58.81
C LYS A 568 -16.26 -22.39 60.22
N SER A 569 -17.52 -21.95 60.35
CA SER A 569 -18.16 -21.70 61.68
C SER A 569 -18.42 -23.00 62.48
N PHE A 570 -18.35 -24.17 61.87
CA PHE A 570 -18.42 -25.48 62.53
C PHE A 570 -17.07 -26.04 62.98
N ILE A 571 -15.94 -25.39 62.67
CA ILE A 571 -14.58 -25.86 62.99
C ILE A 571 -13.91 -25.00 64.08
N ILE A 572 -14.53 -23.90 64.50
CA ILE A 572 -14.17 -23.10 65.64
C ILE A 572 -15.14 -23.39 66.79
#